data_500329496c2ee647b375978682c4d562
#
_entry.id   500329496c2ee647b375978682c4d562
#
_cell.length_a   1.000
_cell.length_b   1.000
_cell.length_c   1.000
_cell.angle_alpha   90.00
_cell.angle_beta   90.00
_cell.angle_gamma   90.00
#
_symmetry.space_group_name_H-M   'P 1'
#
loop_
_entity.id
_entity.type
_entity.pdbx_description
1 polymer ?
#
loop_
_entity_poly.entity_id
_entity_poly.type
_entity_poly.pdbx_seq_one_letter_code
_entity_poly.pdbx_strand_id
1 'polypeptide(L)'
;VLEAANAKSAEFERRKELSEVLVQLAQETEALVMKERHHFSPILKKWHSTAGAVAAMVLHTCFGKMLKQYVSEVTSLTTESVQVLQKAGKLEKVIVQMMVEDSSECEDGGKTLIREMVPYDVDSVILSLLGKWIDESLHKGKECLQRAKETE
;
A
#
# COMPACT_ATOMS: atom_id res chain seq x y z
N VAL A 1 15.69 14.26 28.54
CA VAL A 1 14.31 14.62 28.11
C VAL A 1 14.33 15.32 26.75
N LEU A 2 15.21 16.29 26.53
CA LEU A 2 15.32 17.04 25.26
C LEU A 2 15.81 16.17 24.09
N GLU A 3 16.79 15.30 24.31
CA GLU A 3 17.31 14.36 23.31
C GLU A 3 16.26 13.34 22.86
N ALA A 4 15.45 12.82 23.78
CA ALA A 4 14.36 11.91 23.47
C ALA A 4 13.21 12.60 22.68
N ALA A 5 12.94 13.87 22.95
CA ALA A 5 11.98 14.66 22.17
C ALA A 5 12.49 14.94 20.75
N ASN A 6 13.77 15.28 20.60
CA ASN A 6 14.39 15.49 19.29
C ASN A 6 14.44 14.20 18.47
N ALA A 7 14.75 13.06 19.09
CA ALA A 7 14.76 11.76 18.41
C ALA A 7 13.36 11.37 17.92
N LYS A 8 12.32 11.60 18.72
CA LYS A 8 10.92 11.36 18.31
C LYS A 8 10.47 12.27 17.17
N SER A 9 10.88 13.54 17.19
CA SER A 9 10.57 14.49 16.13
C SER A 9 11.26 14.09 14.82
N ALA A 10 12.54 13.73 14.86
CA ALA A 10 13.29 13.27 13.70
C ALA A 10 12.68 11.97 13.10
N GLU A 11 12.25 11.03 13.95
CA GLU A 11 11.58 9.81 13.51
C GLU A 11 10.22 10.08 12.87
N PHE A 12 9.45 11.04 13.41
CA PHE A 12 8.17 11.46 12.83
C PHE A 12 8.37 12.08 11.44
N GLU A 13 9.34 13.00 11.29
CA GLU A 13 9.66 13.60 9.98
C GLU A 13 10.10 12.55 8.96
N ARG A 14 10.97 11.62 9.35
CA ARG A 14 11.42 10.51 8.49
C ARG A 14 10.26 9.66 8.00
N ARG A 15 9.30 9.34 8.85
CA ARG A 15 8.10 8.57 8.48
C ARG A 15 7.21 9.33 7.52
N LYS A 16 7.05 10.63 7.74
CA LYS A 16 6.29 11.50 6.85
C LYS A 16 6.90 11.55 5.46
N GLU A 17 8.21 11.78 5.36
CA GLU A 17 8.95 11.76 4.10
C GLU A 17 8.81 10.41 3.38
N LEU A 18 8.92 9.31 4.11
CA LEU A 18 8.75 7.96 3.54
C LEU A 18 7.33 7.75 3.01
N SER A 19 6.32 8.23 3.71
CA SER A 19 4.92 8.17 3.26
C SER A 19 4.71 8.95 1.97
N GLU A 20 5.27 10.15 1.86
CA GLU A 20 5.20 10.99 0.66
C GLU A 20 5.89 10.31 -0.53
N VAL A 21 7.07 9.73 -0.32
CA VAL A 21 7.80 8.97 -1.34
C VAL A 21 7.00 7.77 -1.82
N LEU A 22 6.36 7.02 -0.92
CA LEU A 22 5.54 5.86 -1.30
C LEU A 22 4.27 6.25 -2.05
N VAL A 23 3.62 7.36 -1.68
CA VAL A 23 2.47 7.90 -2.43
C VAL A 23 2.89 8.28 -3.84
N GLN A 24 4.01 8.98 -3.98
CA GLN A 24 4.54 9.34 -5.29
C GLN A 24 4.93 8.11 -6.10
N LEU A 25 5.64 7.15 -5.50
CA LEU A 25 6.02 5.91 -6.15
C LEU A 25 4.80 5.11 -6.63
N ALA A 26 3.72 5.05 -5.85
CA ALA A 26 2.48 4.41 -6.29
C ALA A 26 1.89 5.09 -7.52
N GLN A 27 1.90 6.42 -7.57
CA GLN A 27 1.41 7.19 -8.71
C GLN A 27 2.29 6.99 -9.96
N GLU A 28 3.60 7.02 -9.81
CA GLU A 28 4.55 6.78 -10.90
C GLU A 28 4.45 5.34 -11.42
N THR A 29 4.26 4.37 -10.53
CA THR A 29 4.04 2.98 -10.90
C THR A 29 2.72 2.80 -11.65
N GLU A 30 1.64 3.46 -11.20
CA GLU A 30 0.34 3.48 -11.92
C GLU A 30 0.51 4.08 -13.33
N ALA A 31 1.23 5.19 -13.46
CA ALA A 31 1.52 5.81 -14.75
C ALA A 31 2.35 4.89 -15.66
N LEU A 32 3.32 4.18 -15.10
CA LEU A 32 4.14 3.21 -15.83
C LEU A 32 3.30 2.02 -16.31
N VAL A 33 2.42 1.48 -15.48
CA VAL A 33 1.46 0.41 -15.84
C VAL A 33 0.57 0.85 -17.00
N MET A 34 0.06 2.07 -16.95
CA MET A 34 -0.77 2.63 -18.04
C MET A 34 0.02 2.83 -19.33
N LYS A 35 1.26 3.28 -19.22
CA LYS A 35 2.16 3.42 -20.38
C LYS A 35 2.49 2.07 -20.99
N GLU A 36 2.77 1.06 -20.18
CA GLU A 36 2.98 -0.31 -20.63
C GLU A 36 1.76 -0.82 -21.40
N ARG A 37 0.58 -0.67 -20.83
CA ARG A 37 -0.69 -1.08 -21.46
C ARG A 37 -0.92 -0.44 -22.81
N HIS A 38 -0.68 0.87 -22.96
CA HIS A 38 -1.03 1.61 -24.16
C HIS A 38 0.05 1.56 -25.26
N HIS A 39 1.31 1.49 -24.88
CA HIS A 39 2.41 1.63 -25.82
C HIS A 39 3.17 0.32 -26.10
N PHE A 40 3.49 -0.43 -25.05
CA PHE A 40 4.37 -1.59 -25.16
C PHE A 40 3.61 -2.91 -25.32
N SER A 41 2.55 -3.12 -24.55
CA SER A 41 1.78 -4.36 -24.59
C SER A 41 1.25 -4.70 -25.98
N PRO A 42 0.70 -3.78 -26.80
CA PRO A 42 0.25 -4.09 -28.15
C PRO A 42 1.35 -4.55 -29.10
N ILE A 43 2.58 -4.08 -28.86
CA ILE A 43 3.75 -4.47 -29.65
C ILE A 43 4.28 -5.82 -29.18
N LEU A 44 4.44 -5.98 -27.86
CA LEU A 44 5.01 -7.17 -27.25
C LEU A 44 4.11 -8.40 -27.38
N LYS A 45 2.79 -8.22 -27.42
CA LYS A 45 1.82 -9.31 -27.67
C LYS A 45 2.04 -10.04 -28.99
N LYS A 46 2.64 -9.41 -29.96
CA LYS A 46 3.01 -10.05 -31.23
C LYS A 46 4.07 -11.14 -31.04
N TRP A 47 4.86 -11.06 -29.97
CA TRP A 47 5.95 -11.98 -29.67
C TRP A 47 5.60 -12.88 -28.47
N HIS A 48 4.86 -12.37 -27.53
CA HIS A 48 4.47 -13.08 -26.31
C HIS A 48 3.12 -12.60 -25.83
N SER A 49 2.13 -13.52 -25.76
CA SER A 49 0.73 -13.20 -25.50
C SER A 49 0.47 -12.57 -24.12
N THR A 50 1.32 -12.82 -23.14
CA THR A 50 1.17 -12.35 -21.73
C THR A 50 2.24 -11.37 -21.29
N ALA A 51 2.95 -10.74 -22.22
CA ALA A 51 4.08 -9.87 -21.90
C ALA A 51 3.70 -8.71 -20.96
N GLY A 52 2.57 -8.05 -21.23
CA GLY A 52 2.07 -6.97 -20.38
C GLY A 52 1.64 -7.43 -19.00
N ALA A 53 1.01 -8.60 -18.90
CA ALA A 53 0.62 -9.18 -17.60
C ALA A 53 1.86 -9.53 -16.74
N VAL A 54 2.92 -10.06 -17.35
CA VAL A 54 4.19 -10.33 -16.66
C VAL A 54 4.85 -9.04 -16.20
N ALA A 55 4.90 -8.01 -17.06
CA ALA A 55 5.45 -6.70 -16.68
C ALA A 55 4.67 -6.08 -15.49
N ALA A 56 3.34 -6.12 -15.55
CA ALA A 56 2.47 -5.65 -14.45
C ALA A 56 2.73 -6.41 -13.14
N MET A 57 2.91 -7.73 -13.20
CA MET A 57 3.22 -8.56 -12.04
C MET A 57 4.58 -8.20 -11.43
N VAL A 58 5.60 -7.92 -12.25
CA VAL A 58 6.91 -7.46 -11.77
C VAL A 58 6.78 -6.13 -11.04
N LEU A 59 6.05 -5.17 -11.60
CA LEU A 59 5.81 -3.86 -10.98
C LEU A 59 5.05 -4.02 -9.65
N HIS A 60 4.02 -4.87 -9.61
CA HIS A 60 3.30 -5.21 -8.38
C HIS A 60 4.24 -5.75 -7.30
N THR A 61 5.08 -6.71 -7.65
CA THR A 61 6.01 -7.34 -6.71
C THR A 61 7.04 -6.34 -6.18
N CYS A 62 7.58 -5.48 -7.05
CA CYS A 62 8.56 -4.47 -6.64
C CYS A 62 7.97 -3.45 -5.68
N PHE A 63 6.80 -2.90 -6.01
CA PHE A 63 6.10 -1.97 -5.10
C PHE A 63 5.70 -2.66 -3.80
N GLY A 64 5.20 -3.90 -3.86
CA GLY A 64 4.79 -4.68 -2.70
C GLY A 64 5.91 -4.92 -1.69
N LYS A 65 7.15 -5.09 -2.13
CA LYS A 65 8.31 -5.21 -1.21
C LYS A 65 8.53 -3.93 -0.41
N MET A 66 8.44 -2.77 -1.05
CA MET A 66 8.60 -1.48 -0.39
C MET A 66 7.41 -1.18 0.54
N LEU A 67 6.19 -1.47 0.10
CA LEU A 67 4.99 -1.34 0.92
C LEU A 67 5.05 -2.22 2.16
N LYS A 68 5.47 -3.47 2.03
CA LYS A 68 5.62 -4.41 3.16
C LYS A 68 6.62 -3.91 4.19
N GLN A 69 7.74 -3.35 3.76
CA GLN A 69 8.71 -2.75 4.67
C GLN A 69 8.09 -1.56 5.40
N TYR A 70 7.43 -0.66 4.70
CA TYR A 70 6.73 0.48 5.30
C TYR A 70 5.69 0.04 6.33
N VAL A 71 4.80 -0.90 5.98
CA VAL A 71 3.75 -1.42 6.86
C VAL A 71 4.32 -2.04 8.14
N SER A 72 5.49 -2.69 8.06
CA SER A 72 6.16 -3.26 9.24
C SER A 72 6.61 -2.21 10.25
N GLU A 73 6.83 -0.97 9.81
CA GLU A 73 7.26 0.15 10.64
C GLU A 73 6.08 1.02 11.14
N VAL A 74 4.90 0.91 10.51
CA VAL A 74 3.71 1.69 10.89
C VAL A 74 3.05 1.08 12.12
N THR A 75 2.98 1.87 13.19
CA THR A 75 2.40 1.46 14.47
C THR A 75 1.07 2.10 14.78
N SER A 76 0.73 3.20 14.10
CA SER A 76 -0.49 3.98 14.35
C SER A 76 -1.17 4.40 13.06
N LEU A 77 -2.48 4.60 13.14
CA LEU A 77 -3.29 5.11 12.04
C LEU A 77 -3.12 6.63 11.95
N THR A 78 -2.43 7.10 10.92
CA THR A 78 -2.24 8.52 10.61
C THR A 78 -2.82 8.84 9.24
N THR A 79 -3.04 10.12 8.95
CA THR A 79 -3.50 10.55 7.62
C THR A 79 -2.56 10.09 6.51
N GLU A 80 -1.26 10.15 6.75
CA GLU A 80 -0.21 9.74 5.82
C GLU A 80 -0.26 8.24 5.58
N SER A 81 -0.39 7.42 6.64
CA SER A 81 -0.48 5.96 6.49
C SER A 81 -1.74 5.54 5.75
N VAL A 82 -2.86 6.21 5.98
CA VAL A 82 -4.12 5.99 5.24
C VAL A 82 -3.93 6.32 3.76
N GLN A 83 -3.30 7.43 3.43
CA GLN A 83 -3.04 7.82 2.04
C GLN A 83 -2.16 6.79 1.32
N VAL A 84 -1.09 6.32 1.94
CA VAL A 84 -0.22 5.28 1.37
C VAL A 84 -1.02 4.01 1.08
N LEU A 85 -1.79 3.53 2.05
CA LEU A 85 -2.58 2.31 1.90
C LEU A 85 -3.69 2.44 0.84
N GLN A 86 -4.37 3.58 0.78
CA GLN A 86 -5.36 3.85 -0.27
C GLN A 86 -4.74 3.88 -1.67
N LYS A 87 -3.57 4.51 -1.82
CA LYS A 87 -2.85 4.54 -3.10
C LYS A 87 -2.35 3.16 -3.50
N ALA A 88 -1.85 2.38 -2.55
CA ALA A 88 -1.44 1.00 -2.77
C ALA A 88 -2.61 0.12 -3.22
N GLY A 89 -3.76 0.21 -2.56
CA GLY A 89 -4.97 -0.53 -2.93
C GLY A 89 -5.51 -0.13 -4.31
N LYS A 90 -5.43 1.16 -4.66
CA LYS A 90 -5.80 1.63 -6.00
C LYS A 90 -4.86 1.07 -7.07
N LEU A 91 -3.55 1.14 -6.83
CA LEU A 91 -2.53 0.61 -7.73
C LEU A 91 -2.73 -0.89 -7.97
N GLU A 92 -2.97 -1.67 -6.91
CA GLU A 92 -3.23 -3.10 -7.02
C GLU A 92 -4.42 -3.40 -7.93
N LYS A 93 -5.52 -2.67 -7.77
CA LYS A 93 -6.71 -2.83 -8.64
C LYS A 93 -6.40 -2.56 -10.12
N VAL A 94 -5.65 -1.50 -10.40
CA VAL A 94 -5.23 -1.15 -11.77
C VAL A 94 -4.34 -2.25 -12.36
N ILE A 95 -3.40 -2.76 -11.60
CA ILE A 95 -2.49 -3.84 -12.02
C ILE A 95 -3.28 -5.13 -12.30
N VAL A 96 -4.15 -5.54 -11.39
CA VAL A 96 -4.99 -6.75 -11.57
C VAL A 96 -5.87 -6.61 -12.79
N GLN A 97 -6.50 -5.45 -13.00
CA GLN A 97 -7.32 -5.20 -14.18
C GLN A 97 -6.49 -5.33 -15.47
N MET A 98 -5.29 -4.76 -15.52
CA MET A 98 -4.40 -4.89 -16.66
C MET A 98 -4.01 -6.35 -16.92
N MET A 99 -3.68 -7.10 -15.86
CA MET A 99 -3.33 -8.52 -15.99
C MET A 99 -4.48 -9.35 -16.56
N VAL A 100 -5.72 -9.11 -16.10
CA VAL A 100 -6.93 -9.78 -16.61
C VAL A 100 -7.17 -9.45 -18.08
N GLU A 101 -7.10 -8.18 -18.44
CA GLU A 101 -7.33 -7.72 -19.83
C GLU A 101 -6.24 -8.25 -20.78
N ASP A 102 -4.98 -8.22 -20.35
CA ASP A 102 -3.86 -8.68 -21.16
C ASP A 102 -3.86 -10.19 -21.38
N SER A 103 -4.38 -10.93 -20.40
CA SER A 103 -4.46 -12.40 -20.43
C SER A 103 -5.78 -12.94 -20.97
N SER A 104 -6.68 -12.08 -21.43
CA SER A 104 -8.04 -12.48 -21.90
C SER A 104 -8.03 -13.49 -23.04
N GLU A 105 -6.98 -13.49 -23.87
CA GLU A 105 -6.79 -14.40 -24.99
C GLU A 105 -6.10 -15.72 -24.60
N CYS A 106 -5.64 -15.85 -23.34
CA CYS A 106 -5.01 -17.07 -22.84
C CYS A 106 -6.06 -18.11 -22.47
N GLU A 107 -5.75 -19.41 -22.59
CA GLU A 107 -6.68 -20.50 -22.26
C GLU A 107 -7.22 -20.44 -20.83
N ASP A 108 -6.40 -20.00 -19.87
CA ASP A 108 -6.77 -19.88 -18.46
C ASP A 108 -7.27 -18.48 -18.08
N GLY A 109 -7.30 -17.52 -19.01
CA GLY A 109 -7.67 -16.13 -18.76
C GLY A 109 -6.79 -15.44 -17.73
N GLY A 110 -5.53 -15.85 -17.62
CA GLY A 110 -4.54 -15.28 -16.68
C GLY A 110 -4.71 -15.73 -15.23
N LYS A 111 -5.56 -16.70 -14.95
CA LYS A 111 -5.81 -17.19 -13.58
C LYS A 111 -4.55 -17.66 -12.87
N THR A 112 -3.64 -18.32 -13.59
CA THR A 112 -2.37 -18.79 -13.03
C THR A 112 -1.51 -17.62 -12.55
N LEU A 113 -1.34 -16.58 -13.38
CA LEU A 113 -0.57 -15.39 -13.03
C LEU A 113 -1.17 -14.65 -11.81
N ILE A 114 -2.51 -14.51 -11.79
CA ILE A 114 -3.19 -13.84 -10.67
C ILE A 114 -3.05 -14.64 -9.37
N ARG A 115 -3.05 -15.97 -9.41
CA ARG A 115 -2.83 -16.82 -8.23
C ARG A 115 -1.42 -16.74 -7.67
N GLU A 116 -0.42 -16.49 -8.51
CA GLU A 116 0.97 -16.31 -8.09
C GLU A 116 1.21 -14.94 -7.46
N MET A 117 0.32 -13.99 -7.70
CA MET A 117 0.42 -12.64 -7.14
C MET A 117 0.07 -12.66 -5.64
N VAL A 118 0.96 -12.13 -4.82
CA VAL A 118 0.74 -11.95 -3.39
C VAL A 118 0.04 -10.60 -3.17
N PRO A 119 -1.25 -10.57 -2.75
CA PRO A 119 -1.97 -9.32 -2.53
C PRO A 119 -1.30 -8.43 -1.48
N TYR A 120 -1.48 -7.12 -1.60
CA TYR A 120 -1.00 -6.17 -0.59
C TYR A 120 -1.75 -6.24 0.74
N ASP A 121 -2.97 -6.81 0.70
CA ASP A 121 -3.85 -7.02 1.86
C ASP A 121 -4.09 -5.73 2.66
N VAL A 122 -4.28 -4.64 1.94
CA VAL A 122 -4.44 -3.28 2.47
C VAL A 122 -5.58 -3.20 3.49
N ASP A 123 -6.69 -3.87 3.22
CA ASP A 123 -7.86 -3.85 4.10
C ASP A 123 -7.57 -4.46 5.48
N SER A 124 -6.85 -5.58 5.53
CA SER A 124 -6.42 -6.18 6.81
C SER A 124 -5.46 -5.28 7.59
N VAL A 125 -4.55 -4.60 6.89
CA VAL A 125 -3.65 -3.63 7.52
C VAL A 125 -4.42 -2.47 8.12
N ILE A 126 -5.36 -1.89 7.37
CA ILE A 126 -6.21 -0.77 7.84
C ILE A 126 -7.04 -1.22 9.06
N LEU A 127 -7.67 -2.38 8.99
CA LEU A 127 -8.47 -2.93 10.12
C LEU A 127 -7.61 -3.14 11.37
N SER A 128 -6.40 -3.66 11.21
CA SER A 128 -5.47 -3.84 12.33
C SER A 128 -5.07 -2.51 12.97
N LEU A 129 -4.74 -1.50 12.16
CA LEU A 129 -4.38 -0.16 12.66
C LEU A 129 -5.57 0.55 13.30
N LEU A 130 -6.76 0.39 12.73
CA LEU A 130 -8.00 0.94 13.27
C LEU A 130 -8.33 0.32 14.63
N GLY A 131 -8.18 -1.00 14.77
CA GLY A 131 -8.37 -1.71 16.04
C GLY A 131 -7.46 -1.15 17.13
N LYS A 132 -6.17 -0.98 16.84
CA LYS A 132 -5.21 -0.36 17.77
C LYS A 132 -5.60 1.07 18.15
N TRP A 133 -6.00 1.87 17.18
CA TRP A 133 -6.44 3.25 17.44
C TRP A 133 -7.69 3.31 18.32
N ILE A 134 -8.66 2.42 18.13
CA ILE A 134 -9.86 2.31 18.97
C ILE A 134 -9.46 1.95 20.40
N ASP A 135 -8.61 0.94 20.60
CA ASP A 135 -8.16 0.49 21.92
C ASP A 135 -7.40 1.60 22.66
N GLU A 136 -6.50 2.31 21.99
CA GLU A 136 -5.76 3.45 22.56
C GLU A 136 -6.69 4.61 22.92
N SER A 137 -7.65 4.92 22.06
CA SER A 137 -8.63 5.99 22.29
C SER A 137 -9.54 5.65 23.47
N LEU A 138 -9.98 4.40 23.60
CA LEU A 138 -10.76 3.93 24.72
C LEU A 138 -9.98 3.99 26.04
N HIS A 139 -8.70 3.59 26.01
CA HIS A 139 -7.83 3.66 27.18
C HIS A 139 -7.64 5.10 27.66
N LYS A 140 -7.31 6.02 26.74
CA LYS A 140 -7.20 7.46 27.05
C LYS A 140 -8.50 8.05 27.61
N GLY A 141 -9.65 7.67 27.06
CA GLY A 141 -10.96 8.07 27.54
C GLY A 141 -11.22 7.60 28.99
N LYS A 142 -10.89 6.36 29.30
CA LYS A 142 -10.98 5.82 30.66
C LYS A 142 -10.08 6.54 31.64
N GLU A 143 -8.83 6.83 31.25
CA GLU A 143 -7.90 7.60 32.12
C GLU A 143 -8.39 9.02 32.37
N CYS A 144 -8.98 9.70 31.38
CA CYS A 144 -9.55 11.03 31.54
C CYS A 144 -10.73 11.01 32.53
N LEU A 145 -11.62 10.00 32.42
CA LEU A 145 -12.74 9.83 33.35
C LEU A 145 -12.28 9.54 34.78
N GLN A 146 -11.24 8.71 34.93
CA GLN A 146 -10.65 8.41 36.23
C GLN A 146 -10.10 9.68 36.89
N ARG A 147 -9.31 10.45 36.14
CA ARG A 147 -8.77 11.73 36.65
C ARG A 147 -9.86 12.75 37.01
N ALA A 148 -10.94 12.83 36.24
CA ALA A 148 -12.06 13.70 36.53
C ALA A 148 -12.77 13.29 37.84
N LYS A 149 -12.90 12.00 38.10
CA LYS A 149 -13.47 11.49 39.38
C LYS A 149 -12.60 11.78 40.62
N GLU A 150 -11.27 11.75 40.43
CA GLU A 150 -10.30 12.02 41.52
C GLU A 150 -10.21 13.51 41.88
N THR A 151 -10.63 14.39 40.96
CA THR A 151 -10.63 15.86 41.15
C THR A 151 -11.95 16.40 41.72
N GLU A 152 -12.99 15.62 41.77
CA GLU A 152 -14.25 15.95 42.45
C GLU A 152 -14.19 15.59 43.95
#